data_1ea928492c83df450bcd1c853f74a322
#
_entry.id   1ea928492c83df450bcd1c853f74a322
#
_cell.length_a   1.000
_cell.length_b   1.000
_cell.length_c   1.000
_cell.angle_alpha   90.00
_cell.angle_beta   90.00
_cell.angle_gamma   90.00
#
_symmetry.space_group_name_H-M   'P 1'
#
loop_
_entity.id
_entity.type
_entity.pdbx_description
1 polymer ?
#
loop_
_entity_poly.entity_id
_entity_poly.type
_entity_poly.pdbx_seq_one_letter_code
_entity_poly.pdbx_strand_id
1 'polypeptide(L)'
;MGPEIERIAKSYLKDYQEIVVGSRNEGAEHVNHTYYLVKAQDKYAALKRVVDYYPRIYGIIFCRTRLETQEVANQLIKDGYSAEALHGDLAQAQRDLTMQKFRQHRTQLLVATDVAARGLDVNELTHVINYGLPDDVENYTHRSGRTGRAGKRGTSISIIHIREKGKVRLIERVIGKKFEVGVLPEPQEICSKQLYKVIDELEHTEVDEEQIAPFLLEVMHKLEWLSKEELVKRLVQNEFGRFLSYYANAPEIVQPTDRPDKKGEAAAERRAQRKERAKQGGSVQEAEEGYKRLFLNFGKKDNFFAREIINLVNRYVKGKVEIGRIDLLPTCSFFEVPEDDAELVKAKMAKAKVGERRVVVDDADRCDADPSQRLRGRDGKRGKSDRGYEKSDRGYDKSNHGREKSNRYADRGTNSYGKASRKSDRGGYDAKPSRKKQGKRSEE
;
A
#
# COMPACT_ATOMS: atom_id res chain seq x y z
N MET A 1 0.30 -9.69 -19.64
CA MET A 1 1.39 -8.80 -20.04
C MET A 1 0.88 -7.37 -19.89
N GLY A 2 1.59 -6.48 -19.16
CA GLY A 2 1.17 -5.10 -18.97
C GLY A 2 1.20 -4.29 -20.27
N PRO A 3 0.37 -3.24 -20.39
CA PRO A 3 0.26 -2.46 -21.64
C PRO A 3 1.58 -1.79 -22.05
N GLU A 4 2.46 -1.50 -21.12
CA GLU A 4 3.79 -0.94 -21.41
C GLU A 4 4.71 -1.98 -22.04
N ILE A 5 4.73 -3.20 -21.49
CA ILE A 5 5.53 -4.31 -22.03
C ILE A 5 5.02 -4.73 -23.40
N GLU A 6 3.71 -4.71 -23.62
CA GLU A 6 3.12 -4.96 -24.93
C GLU A 6 3.55 -3.93 -25.97
N ARG A 7 3.59 -2.65 -25.58
CA ARG A 7 4.07 -1.58 -26.47
C ARG A 7 5.55 -1.77 -26.82
N ILE A 8 6.37 -2.17 -25.84
CA ILE A 8 7.78 -2.49 -26.07
C ILE A 8 7.90 -3.71 -27.01
N ALA A 9 7.18 -4.80 -26.72
CA ALA A 9 7.21 -5.99 -27.56
C ALA A 9 6.82 -5.67 -29.01
N LYS A 10 5.75 -4.90 -29.22
CA LYS A 10 5.31 -4.43 -30.55
C LYS A 10 6.34 -3.56 -31.26
N SER A 11 7.20 -2.85 -30.54
CA SER A 11 8.24 -2.01 -31.14
C SER A 11 9.47 -2.80 -31.58
N TYR A 12 9.74 -3.95 -30.96
CA TYR A 12 10.93 -4.77 -31.26
C TYR A 12 10.64 -5.99 -32.12
N LEU A 13 9.43 -6.55 -32.05
CA LEU A 13 9.03 -7.72 -32.78
C LEU A 13 8.39 -7.32 -34.12
N LYS A 14 8.97 -7.77 -35.24
CA LYS A 14 8.40 -7.68 -36.59
C LYS A 14 7.74 -9.01 -36.92
N ASP A 15 6.57 -8.99 -37.56
CA ASP A 15 5.82 -10.17 -38.01
C ASP A 15 5.57 -11.23 -36.91
N TYR A 16 5.16 -10.79 -35.73
CA TYR A 16 4.84 -11.70 -34.62
C TYR A 16 3.39 -12.17 -34.70
N GLN A 17 3.18 -13.42 -34.29
CA GLN A 17 1.86 -13.98 -34.07
C GLN A 17 1.55 -13.96 -32.56
N GLU A 18 0.49 -13.26 -32.17
CA GLU A 18 0.03 -13.23 -30.77
C GLU A 18 -0.94 -14.40 -30.54
N ILE A 19 -0.53 -15.35 -29.69
CA ILE A 19 -1.39 -16.44 -29.23
C ILE A 19 -1.85 -16.10 -27.83
N VAL A 20 -3.14 -15.82 -27.68
CA VAL A 20 -3.76 -15.52 -26.38
C VAL A 20 -4.51 -16.76 -25.91
N VAL A 21 -4.11 -17.30 -24.77
CA VAL A 21 -4.81 -18.40 -24.10
C VAL A 21 -5.47 -17.84 -22.85
N GLY A 22 -6.81 -17.80 -22.81
CA GLY A 22 -7.61 -17.17 -21.77
C GLY A 22 -7.75 -15.65 -21.96
N SER A 23 -8.40 -14.98 -21.03
CA SER A 23 -8.53 -13.52 -21.04
C SER A 23 -7.38 -12.84 -20.27
N ARG A 24 -7.06 -11.58 -20.63
CA ARG A 24 -6.03 -10.80 -19.94
C ARG A 24 -6.41 -10.55 -18.49
N ASN A 25 -5.50 -10.87 -17.57
CA ASN A 25 -5.65 -10.65 -16.13
C ASN A 25 -6.85 -11.35 -15.49
N GLU A 26 -7.42 -12.36 -16.12
CA GLU A 26 -8.44 -13.19 -15.52
C GLU A 26 -7.84 -13.89 -14.30
N GLY A 27 -8.46 -13.68 -13.14
CA GLY A 27 -8.07 -14.41 -11.93
C GLY A 27 -8.24 -15.91 -12.15
N ALA A 28 -7.33 -16.74 -11.66
CA ALA A 28 -7.44 -18.18 -11.78
C ALA A 28 -8.86 -18.64 -11.37
N GLU A 29 -9.53 -19.38 -12.22
CA GLU A 29 -10.96 -19.70 -12.10
C GLU A 29 -11.30 -20.40 -10.79
N HIS A 30 -10.36 -21.17 -10.25
CA HIS A 30 -10.52 -21.99 -9.05
C HIS A 30 -9.93 -21.35 -7.78
N VAL A 31 -9.68 -20.02 -7.76
CA VAL A 31 -9.18 -19.31 -6.58
C VAL A 31 -10.30 -18.54 -5.90
N ASN A 32 -10.51 -18.84 -4.60
CA ASN A 32 -11.37 -18.05 -3.74
C ASN A 32 -10.60 -16.85 -3.20
N HIS A 33 -11.17 -15.65 -3.32
CA HIS A 33 -10.56 -14.42 -2.86
C HIS A 33 -11.28 -13.90 -1.62
N THR A 34 -10.57 -13.87 -0.49
CA THR A 34 -11.12 -13.39 0.79
C THR A 34 -10.26 -12.26 1.34
N TYR A 35 -10.86 -11.28 2.00
CA TYR A 35 -10.09 -10.29 2.73
C TYR A 35 -10.58 -10.08 4.15
N TYR A 36 -9.65 -9.83 5.06
CA TYR A 36 -9.90 -9.49 6.46
C TYR A 36 -9.54 -8.03 6.70
N LEU A 37 -10.49 -7.26 7.24
CA LEU A 37 -10.24 -5.88 7.65
C LEU A 37 -9.70 -5.88 9.07
N VAL A 38 -8.50 -5.31 9.26
CA VAL A 38 -7.86 -5.24 10.57
C VAL A 38 -7.19 -3.88 10.79
N LYS A 39 -6.96 -3.53 12.05
CA LYS A 39 -6.09 -2.40 12.39
C LYS A 39 -4.62 -2.78 12.13
N ALA A 40 -3.78 -1.78 11.90
CA ALA A 40 -2.36 -2.02 11.61
C ALA A 40 -1.63 -2.80 12.72
N GLN A 41 -1.95 -2.51 13.98
CA GLN A 41 -1.37 -3.18 15.15
C GLN A 41 -1.79 -4.66 15.27
N ASP A 42 -2.98 -5.01 14.78
CA ASP A 42 -3.56 -6.35 14.91
C ASP A 42 -3.23 -7.25 13.72
N LYS A 43 -2.45 -6.74 12.76
CA LYS A 43 -2.20 -7.41 11.47
C LYS A 43 -1.49 -8.75 11.62
N TYR A 44 -0.48 -8.82 12.50
CA TYR A 44 0.23 -10.07 12.78
C TYR A 44 -0.65 -11.07 13.54
N ALA A 45 -1.41 -10.63 14.53
CA ALA A 45 -2.33 -11.49 15.26
C ALA A 45 -3.43 -12.05 14.35
N ALA A 46 -3.89 -11.26 13.38
CA ALA A 46 -4.82 -11.74 12.34
C ALA A 46 -4.17 -12.78 11.42
N LEU A 47 -2.91 -12.55 11.00
CA LEU A 47 -2.14 -13.52 10.22
C LEU A 47 -2.04 -14.86 10.96
N LYS A 48 -1.67 -14.81 12.24
CA LYS A 48 -1.56 -15.99 13.08
C LYS A 48 -2.87 -16.75 13.18
N ARG A 49 -4.00 -16.06 13.44
CA ARG A 49 -5.33 -16.71 13.45
C ARG A 49 -5.68 -17.37 12.12
N VAL A 50 -5.35 -16.71 11.00
CA VAL A 50 -5.58 -17.29 9.67
C VAL A 50 -4.73 -18.53 9.45
N VAL A 51 -3.45 -18.51 9.81
CA VAL A 51 -2.55 -19.67 9.67
C VAL A 51 -3.02 -20.81 10.55
N ASP A 52 -3.37 -20.54 11.81
CA ASP A 52 -3.85 -21.56 12.76
C ASP A 52 -5.21 -22.17 12.37
N TYR A 53 -6.05 -21.40 11.66
CA TYR A 53 -7.34 -21.88 11.20
C TYR A 53 -7.24 -22.98 10.12
N TYR A 54 -6.12 -23.01 9.38
CA TYR A 54 -5.85 -24.01 8.34
C TYR A 54 -4.73 -24.95 8.75
N PRO A 55 -5.01 -26.04 9.48
CA PRO A 55 -3.97 -26.90 10.06
C PRO A 55 -2.99 -27.52 9.05
N ARG A 56 -3.42 -27.70 7.80
CA ARG A 56 -2.62 -28.26 6.71
C ARG A 56 -2.23 -27.17 5.68
N ILE A 57 -2.04 -25.93 6.14
CA ILE A 57 -1.67 -24.83 5.25
C ILE A 57 -0.27 -25.07 4.67
N TYR A 58 -0.15 -24.95 3.37
CA TYR A 58 1.11 -24.88 2.64
C TYR A 58 1.02 -23.69 1.69
N GLY A 59 1.75 -22.64 2.00
CA GLY A 59 1.48 -21.37 1.33
C GLY A 59 2.60 -20.33 1.34
N ILE A 60 2.36 -19.27 0.58
CA ILE A 60 3.22 -18.10 0.52
C ILE A 60 2.52 -16.91 1.16
N ILE A 61 3.26 -16.19 2.02
CA ILE A 61 2.86 -14.93 2.62
C ILE A 61 3.62 -13.81 1.91
N PHE A 62 2.91 -12.97 1.17
CA PHE A 62 3.50 -11.85 0.46
C PHE A 62 3.53 -10.59 1.32
N CYS A 63 4.73 -10.06 1.53
CA CYS A 63 4.99 -8.79 2.20
C CYS A 63 5.44 -7.73 1.19
N ARG A 64 5.27 -6.45 1.53
CA ARG A 64 5.59 -5.34 0.62
C ARG A 64 7.07 -4.98 0.62
N THR A 65 7.76 -5.12 1.74
CA THR A 65 9.16 -4.76 1.92
C THR A 65 9.99 -5.93 2.42
N ARG A 66 11.31 -5.89 2.17
CA ARG A 66 12.26 -6.89 2.66
C ARG A 66 12.28 -6.96 4.19
N LEU A 67 12.23 -5.79 4.84
CA LEU A 67 12.19 -5.69 6.29
C LEU A 67 10.93 -6.36 6.85
N GLU A 68 9.76 -6.01 6.35
CA GLU A 68 8.49 -6.63 6.75
C GLU A 68 8.51 -8.15 6.54
N THR A 69 9.12 -8.62 5.42
CA THR A 69 9.29 -10.05 5.13
C THR A 69 10.10 -10.74 6.22
N GLN A 70 11.24 -10.17 6.59
CA GLN A 70 12.11 -10.74 7.61
C GLN A 70 11.46 -10.70 9.00
N GLU A 71 10.81 -9.59 9.36
CA GLU A 71 10.10 -9.44 10.64
C GLU A 71 8.97 -10.45 10.79
N VAL A 72 8.11 -10.60 9.78
CA VAL A 72 7.00 -11.55 9.80
C VAL A 72 7.51 -12.99 9.88
N ALA A 73 8.55 -13.34 9.12
CA ALA A 73 9.14 -14.67 9.18
C ALA A 73 9.74 -14.96 10.58
N ASN A 74 10.47 -14.02 11.14
CA ASN A 74 11.07 -14.16 12.48
C ASN A 74 9.99 -14.33 13.56
N GLN A 75 8.89 -13.58 13.46
CA GLN A 75 7.77 -13.72 14.40
C GLN A 75 7.09 -15.10 14.28
N LEU A 76 6.86 -15.58 13.07
CA LEU A 76 6.30 -16.90 12.82
C LEU A 76 7.21 -18.01 13.37
N ILE A 77 8.53 -17.93 13.13
CA ILE A 77 9.51 -18.87 13.66
C ILE A 77 9.52 -18.87 15.19
N LYS A 78 9.49 -17.66 15.81
CA LYS A 78 9.40 -17.52 17.25
C LYS A 78 8.15 -18.13 17.85
N ASP A 79 7.04 -18.06 17.13
CA ASP A 79 5.76 -18.66 17.52
C ASP A 79 5.69 -20.18 17.21
N GLY A 80 6.75 -20.77 16.66
CA GLY A 80 6.88 -22.21 16.43
C GLY A 80 6.42 -22.69 15.06
N TYR A 81 6.15 -21.78 14.11
CA TYR A 81 5.82 -22.17 12.74
C TYR A 81 7.05 -22.54 11.91
N SER A 82 6.90 -23.54 11.04
CA SER A 82 7.91 -23.83 10.01
C SER A 82 7.81 -22.78 8.89
N ALA A 83 8.51 -21.66 9.08
CA ALA A 83 8.51 -20.52 8.18
C ALA A 83 9.92 -20.12 7.79
N GLU A 84 10.10 -19.63 6.56
CA GLU A 84 11.36 -19.05 6.08
C GLU A 84 11.10 -17.76 5.29
N ALA A 85 12.07 -16.81 5.37
CA ALA A 85 12.03 -15.57 4.61
C ALA A 85 12.66 -15.73 3.24
N LEU A 86 12.11 -15.05 2.21
CA LEU A 86 12.67 -14.98 0.87
C LEU A 86 12.63 -13.56 0.33
N HIS A 87 13.76 -12.87 0.32
CA HIS A 87 13.88 -11.49 -0.16
C HIS A 87 15.23 -11.22 -0.82
N GLY A 88 15.38 -10.06 -1.43
CA GLY A 88 16.55 -9.73 -2.24
C GLY A 88 17.86 -9.56 -1.49
N ASP A 89 17.84 -9.43 -0.15
CA ASP A 89 19.07 -9.29 0.66
C ASP A 89 19.71 -10.65 1.01
N LEU A 90 19.00 -11.75 0.71
CA LEU A 90 19.58 -13.09 0.91
C LEU A 90 20.56 -13.42 -0.21
N ALA A 91 21.68 -14.05 0.17
CA ALA A 91 22.62 -14.60 -0.79
C ALA A 91 21.96 -15.66 -1.67
N GLN A 92 22.40 -15.82 -2.92
CA GLN A 92 21.77 -16.76 -3.86
C GLN A 92 21.72 -18.18 -3.30
N ALA A 93 22.80 -18.65 -2.69
CA ALA A 93 22.84 -19.98 -2.07
C ALA A 93 21.79 -20.18 -0.97
N GLN A 94 21.53 -19.14 -0.18
CA GLN A 94 20.49 -19.18 0.86
C GLN A 94 19.10 -19.24 0.23
N ARG A 95 18.86 -18.46 -0.86
CA ARG A 95 17.59 -18.48 -1.57
C ARG A 95 17.32 -19.85 -2.17
N ASP A 96 18.33 -20.47 -2.77
CA ASP A 96 18.22 -21.80 -3.36
C ASP A 96 17.91 -22.87 -2.29
N LEU A 97 18.61 -22.79 -1.15
CA LEU A 97 18.35 -23.68 -0.01
C LEU A 97 16.94 -23.51 0.57
N THR A 98 16.49 -22.27 0.79
CA THR A 98 15.13 -21.97 1.25
C THR A 98 14.10 -22.56 0.27
N MET A 99 14.31 -22.35 -1.01
CA MET A 99 13.42 -22.89 -2.04
C MET A 99 13.43 -24.41 -2.10
N GLN A 100 14.57 -25.05 -1.92
CA GLN A 100 14.67 -26.50 -1.86
C GLN A 100 13.88 -27.06 -0.68
N LYS A 101 14.08 -26.50 0.52
CA LYS A 101 13.32 -26.92 1.72
C LYS A 101 11.82 -26.73 1.54
N PHE A 102 11.41 -25.60 0.95
CA PHE A 102 10.00 -25.34 0.69
C PHE A 102 9.41 -26.34 -0.29
N ARG A 103 10.06 -26.63 -1.42
CA ARG A 103 9.59 -27.66 -2.38
C ARG A 103 9.55 -29.07 -1.79
N GLN A 104 10.41 -29.37 -0.83
CA GLN A 104 10.42 -30.65 -0.10
C GLN A 104 9.40 -30.71 1.04
N HIS A 105 8.51 -29.70 1.17
CA HIS A 105 7.54 -29.59 2.25
C HIS A 105 8.15 -29.57 3.67
N ARG A 106 9.47 -29.28 3.80
CA ARG A 106 10.13 -29.10 5.08
C ARG A 106 9.82 -27.75 5.70
N THR A 107 9.50 -26.76 4.88
CA THR A 107 9.00 -25.45 5.27
C THR A 107 7.55 -25.32 4.85
N GLN A 108 6.68 -24.98 5.79
CA GLN A 108 5.24 -24.88 5.59
C GLN A 108 4.83 -23.51 5.01
N LEU A 109 5.48 -22.45 5.46
CA LEU A 109 5.17 -21.07 5.12
C LEU A 109 6.39 -20.37 4.54
N LEU A 110 6.27 -19.84 3.33
CA LEU A 110 7.29 -19.02 2.73
C LEU A 110 6.87 -17.55 2.80
N VAL A 111 7.62 -16.72 3.50
CA VAL A 111 7.36 -15.28 3.57
C VAL A 111 8.22 -14.56 2.54
N ALA A 112 7.63 -13.91 1.55
CA ALA A 112 8.36 -13.42 0.40
C ALA A 112 7.93 -12.02 -0.07
N THR A 113 8.87 -11.30 -0.72
CA THR A 113 8.56 -10.12 -1.53
C THR A 113 8.17 -10.52 -2.94
N ASP A 114 7.42 -9.66 -3.66
CA ASP A 114 7.02 -9.92 -5.05
C ASP A 114 8.22 -10.22 -5.95
N VAL A 115 9.30 -9.45 -5.82
CA VAL A 115 10.50 -9.60 -6.66
C VAL A 115 11.18 -10.93 -6.41
N ALA A 116 11.32 -11.34 -5.16
CA ALA A 116 11.96 -12.59 -4.80
C ALA A 116 11.12 -13.82 -5.18
N ALA A 117 9.81 -13.67 -5.19
CA ALA A 117 8.87 -14.71 -5.56
C ALA A 117 8.65 -14.86 -7.07
N ARG A 118 9.17 -13.92 -7.89
CA ARG A 118 9.11 -14.07 -9.35
C ARG A 118 9.99 -15.21 -9.82
N GLY A 119 9.49 -15.98 -10.78
CA GLY A 119 10.21 -17.15 -11.31
C GLY A 119 10.22 -18.37 -10.37
N LEU A 120 9.56 -18.28 -9.22
CA LEU A 120 9.38 -19.46 -8.37
C LEU A 120 8.44 -20.45 -9.06
N ASP A 121 8.98 -21.56 -9.47
CA ASP A 121 8.18 -22.72 -9.89
C ASP A 121 7.77 -23.48 -8.63
N VAL A 122 6.75 -22.95 -7.96
CA VAL A 122 6.08 -23.60 -6.84
C VAL A 122 4.62 -23.71 -7.22
N ASN A 123 4.23 -24.93 -7.46
CA ASN A 123 2.87 -25.33 -7.79
C ASN A 123 2.24 -25.98 -6.54
N GLU A 124 0.91 -26.07 -6.53
CA GLU A 124 0.16 -26.78 -5.49
C GLU A 124 0.08 -26.10 -4.12
N LEU A 125 0.30 -24.80 -4.07
CA LEU A 125 0.04 -24.06 -2.83
C LEU A 125 -1.45 -24.12 -2.48
N THR A 126 -1.74 -24.41 -1.23
CA THR A 126 -3.11 -24.38 -0.72
C THR A 126 -3.59 -22.93 -0.55
N HIS A 127 -2.69 -22.07 -0.08
CA HIS A 127 -3.00 -20.69 0.25
C HIS A 127 -1.95 -19.69 -0.27
N VAL A 128 -2.45 -18.55 -0.66
CA VAL A 128 -1.65 -17.33 -0.88
C VAL A 128 -2.16 -16.28 0.10
N ILE A 129 -1.31 -15.78 0.97
CA ILE A 129 -1.67 -14.74 1.93
C ILE A 129 -0.98 -13.44 1.54
N ASN A 130 -1.77 -12.41 1.29
CA ASN A 130 -1.26 -11.06 1.11
C ASN A 130 -1.24 -10.34 2.46
N TYR A 131 -0.08 -10.19 3.05
CA TYR A 131 0.13 -9.39 4.27
C TYR A 131 0.08 -7.88 3.97
N GLY A 132 -0.76 -7.49 3.07
CA GLY A 132 -1.00 -6.19 2.47
C GLY A 132 -1.15 -6.33 0.97
N LEU A 133 -2.06 -5.56 0.38
CA LEU A 133 -2.25 -5.59 -1.06
C LEU A 133 -1.05 -5.00 -1.79
N PRO A 134 -0.67 -5.54 -2.95
CA PRO A 134 0.37 -4.95 -3.78
C PRO A 134 -0.06 -3.57 -4.29
N ASP A 135 0.91 -2.78 -4.75
CA ASP A 135 0.60 -1.48 -5.32
C ASP A 135 -0.02 -1.61 -6.71
N ASP A 136 0.45 -2.58 -7.50
CA ASP A 136 -0.06 -2.89 -8.83
C ASP A 136 -1.02 -4.07 -8.81
N VAL A 137 -2.12 -3.93 -9.52
CA VAL A 137 -3.14 -4.99 -9.63
C VAL A 137 -2.60 -6.24 -10.32
N GLU A 138 -1.72 -6.10 -11.30
CA GLU A 138 -1.09 -7.23 -11.99
C GLU A 138 -0.29 -8.12 -11.03
N ASN A 139 0.40 -7.51 -10.06
CA ASN A 139 1.11 -8.25 -9.03
C ASN A 139 0.15 -9.09 -8.19
N TYR A 140 -1.08 -8.62 -7.93
CA TYR A 140 -2.09 -9.42 -7.23
C TYR A 140 -2.45 -10.69 -8.01
N THR A 141 -2.67 -10.58 -9.31
CA THR A 141 -2.95 -11.74 -10.18
C THR A 141 -1.79 -12.73 -10.20
N HIS A 142 -0.56 -12.22 -10.26
CA HIS A 142 0.64 -13.07 -10.20
C HIS A 142 0.81 -13.78 -8.84
N ARG A 143 0.44 -13.13 -7.74
CA ARG A 143 0.46 -13.73 -6.40
C ARG A 143 -0.61 -14.79 -6.28
N SER A 144 -1.87 -14.45 -6.56
CA SER A 144 -3.00 -15.37 -6.44
C SER A 144 -2.88 -16.57 -7.39
N GLY A 145 -2.26 -16.38 -8.56
CA GLY A 145 -1.96 -17.46 -9.49
C GLY A 145 -0.89 -18.48 -9.01
N ARG A 146 -0.36 -18.37 -7.79
CA ARG A 146 0.49 -19.43 -7.18
C ARG A 146 -0.33 -20.54 -6.54
N THR A 147 -1.62 -20.34 -6.36
CA THR A 147 -2.57 -21.38 -5.93
C THR A 147 -3.65 -21.61 -6.99
N GLY A 148 -4.48 -22.62 -6.82
CA GLY A 148 -5.59 -22.92 -7.73
C GLY A 148 -5.16 -23.39 -9.11
N ARG A 149 -4.00 -24.02 -9.24
CA ARG A 149 -3.48 -24.59 -10.49
C ARG A 149 -3.91 -26.05 -10.68
N ALA A 150 -3.81 -26.53 -11.93
CA ALA A 150 -4.10 -27.92 -12.32
C ALA A 150 -5.49 -28.43 -11.86
N GLY A 151 -6.51 -27.55 -11.90
CA GLY A 151 -7.88 -27.91 -11.51
C GLY A 151 -8.11 -27.99 -9.99
N LYS A 152 -7.08 -27.78 -9.16
CA LYS A 152 -7.22 -27.75 -7.70
C LYS A 152 -7.80 -26.40 -7.24
N ARG A 153 -8.59 -26.41 -6.18
CA ARG A 153 -9.09 -25.19 -5.54
C ARG A 153 -8.00 -24.55 -4.70
N GLY A 154 -7.87 -23.24 -4.77
CA GLY A 154 -6.92 -22.45 -4.01
C GLY A 154 -7.60 -21.31 -3.26
N THR A 155 -6.95 -20.80 -2.22
CA THR A 155 -7.46 -19.66 -1.44
C THR A 155 -6.44 -18.53 -1.45
N SER A 156 -6.89 -17.34 -1.86
CA SER A 156 -6.10 -16.10 -1.78
C SER A 156 -6.69 -15.19 -0.70
N ILE A 157 -5.95 -15.04 0.38
CA ILE A 157 -6.35 -14.27 1.55
C ILE A 157 -5.60 -12.94 1.57
N SER A 158 -6.29 -11.85 1.88
CA SER A 158 -5.68 -10.52 2.01
C SER A 158 -5.97 -9.93 3.39
N ILE A 159 -4.93 -9.64 4.15
CA ILE A 159 -5.03 -8.97 5.45
C ILE A 159 -4.77 -7.48 5.21
N ILE A 160 -5.85 -6.68 5.27
CA ILE A 160 -5.82 -5.29 4.82
C ILE A 160 -6.27 -4.31 5.90
N HIS A 161 -5.74 -3.11 5.81
CA HIS A 161 -6.22 -1.98 6.59
C HIS A 161 -7.41 -1.31 5.87
N ILE A 162 -8.30 -0.66 6.62
CA ILE A 162 -9.50 0.01 6.07
C ILE A 162 -9.17 0.99 4.92
N ARG A 163 -8.00 1.62 4.95
CA ARG A 163 -7.55 2.53 3.88
C ARG A 163 -7.27 1.83 2.56
N GLU A 164 -7.01 0.52 2.57
CA GLU A 164 -6.72 -0.29 1.38
C GLU A 164 -7.98 -0.83 0.72
N LYS A 165 -9.17 -0.64 1.31
CA LYS A 165 -10.44 -1.11 0.76
C LYS A 165 -10.73 -0.60 -0.66
N GLY A 166 -10.26 0.62 -0.99
CA GLY A 166 -10.35 1.15 -2.35
C GLY A 166 -9.56 0.33 -3.37
N LYS A 167 -8.42 -0.26 -2.96
CA LYS A 167 -7.61 -1.14 -3.81
C LYS A 167 -8.31 -2.47 -4.08
N VAL A 168 -9.05 -3.03 -3.10
CA VAL A 168 -9.84 -4.26 -3.29
C VAL A 168 -10.81 -4.08 -4.46
N ARG A 169 -11.60 -3.01 -4.47
CA ARG A 169 -12.55 -2.72 -5.56
C ARG A 169 -11.88 -2.56 -6.92
N LEU A 170 -10.67 -2.03 -6.95
CA LEU A 170 -9.89 -1.91 -8.18
C LEU A 170 -9.45 -3.28 -8.68
N ILE A 171 -8.94 -4.12 -7.76
CA ILE A 171 -8.51 -5.50 -8.07
C ILE A 171 -9.71 -6.31 -8.57
N GLU A 172 -10.86 -6.28 -7.87
CA GLU A 172 -12.10 -6.98 -8.26
C GLU A 172 -12.51 -6.65 -9.70
N ARG A 173 -12.40 -5.38 -10.07
CA ARG A 173 -12.76 -4.93 -11.43
C ARG A 173 -11.81 -5.50 -12.50
N VAL A 174 -10.53 -5.63 -12.17
CA VAL A 174 -9.52 -6.11 -13.12
C VAL A 174 -9.54 -7.64 -13.26
N ILE A 175 -9.70 -8.36 -12.13
CA ILE A 175 -9.73 -9.83 -12.15
C ILE A 175 -11.12 -10.40 -12.50
N GLY A 176 -12.15 -9.58 -12.57
CA GLY A 176 -13.53 -10.00 -12.85
C GLY A 176 -14.21 -10.80 -11.74
N LYS A 177 -13.60 -10.87 -10.54
CA LYS A 177 -14.12 -11.63 -9.39
C LYS A 177 -14.29 -10.75 -8.17
N LYS A 178 -15.30 -11.05 -7.36
CA LYS A 178 -15.52 -10.37 -6.09
C LYS A 178 -14.77 -11.05 -4.97
N PHE A 179 -14.32 -10.26 -4.01
CA PHE A 179 -13.75 -10.74 -2.78
C PHE A 179 -14.84 -10.94 -1.73
N GLU A 180 -14.73 -12.02 -1.01
CA GLU A 180 -15.53 -12.26 0.18
C GLU A 180 -14.95 -11.50 1.36
N VAL A 181 -15.83 -10.86 2.13
CA VAL A 181 -15.42 -10.24 3.40
C VAL A 181 -15.34 -11.33 4.45
N GLY A 182 -14.11 -11.65 4.87
CA GLY A 182 -13.91 -12.66 5.89
C GLY A 182 -14.13 -12.13 7.30
N VAL A 183 -14.72 -12.94 8.15
CA VAL A 183 -14.72 -12.76 9.60
C VAL A 183 -13.55 -13.57 10.16
N LEU A 184 -12.70 -12.94 10.97
CA LEU A 184 -11.57 -13.66 11.57
C LEU A 184 -12.08 -14.81 12.43
N PRO A 185 -11.49 -15.99 12.29
CA PRO A 185 -11.91 -17.16 13.07
C PRO A 185 -11.83 -16.90 14.57
N GLU A 186 -12.80 -17.41 15.31
CA GLU A 186 -12.81 -17.33 16.76
C GLU A 186 -11.78 -18.29 17.39
N PRO A 187 -11.20 -17.94 18.54
CA PRO A 187 -10.25 -18.78 19.26
C PRO A 187 -10.73 -20.22 19.45
N GLN A 188 -11.98 -20.41 19.82
CA GLN A 188 -12.56 -21.74 20.03
C GLN A 188 -12.61 -22.57 18.76
N GLU A 189 -12.99 -21.97 17.63
CA GLU A 189 -13.05 -22.64 16.33
C GLU A 189 -11.67 -23.07 15.88
N ILE A 190 -10.66 -22.21 16.06
CA ILE A 190 -9.27 -22.52 15.76
C ILE A 190 -8.80 -23.70 16.61
N CYS A 191 -9.01 -23.63 17.93
CA CYS A 191 -8.63 -24.69 18.85
C CYS A 191 -9.27 -26.03 18.48
N SER A 192 -10.55 -26.03 18.15
CA SER A 192 -11.27 -27.23 17.75
C SER A 192 -10.67 -27.86 16.48
N LYS A 193 -10.41 -27.05 15.45
CA LYS A 193 -9.80 -27.55 14.19
C LYS A 193 -8.41 -28.13 14.39
N GLN A 194 -7.58 -27.46 15.18
CA GLN A 194 -6.23 -27.96 15.46
C GLN A 194 -6.26 -29.24 16.30
N LEU A 195 -7.15 -29.30 17.29
CA LEU A 195 -7.30 -30.50 18.10
C LEU A 195 -7.80 -31.71 17.26
N TYR A 196 -8.81 -31.47 16.40
CA TYR A 196 -9.30 -32.55 15.52
C TYR A 196 -8.22 -33.03 14.55
N LYS A 197 -7.33 -32.13 14.07
CA LYS A 197 -6.16 -32.55 13.28
C LYS A 197 -5.27 -33.50 14.06
N VAL A 198 -4.92 -33.16 15.29
CA VAL A 198 -4.06 -34.00 16.15
C VAL A 198 -4.72 -35.37 16.41
N ILE A 199 -6.02 -35.40 16.66
CA ILE A 199 -6.76 -36.66 16.84
C ILE A 199 -6.81 -37.47 15.55
N ASP A 200 -7.07 -36.86 14.40
CA ASP A 200 -7.07 -37.49 13.08
C ASP A 200 -5.69 -38.10 12.75
N GLU A 201 -4.60 -37.35 13.04
CA GLU A 201 -3.25 -37.87 12.88
C GLU A 201 -2.95 -39.03 13.81
N LEU A 202 -3.40 -38.98 15.07
CA LEU A 202 -3.26 -40.07 16.03
C LEU A 202 -4.01 -41.33 15.58
N GLU A 203 -5.25 -41.16 15.07
CA GLU A 203 -6.10 -42.28 14.60
C GLU A 203 -5.47 -43.01 13.41
N HIS A 204 -4.79 -42.26 12.53
CA HIS A 204 -4.20 -42.82 11.30
C HIS A 204 -2.70 -43.09 11.41
N THR A 205 -2.12 -42.97 12.62
CA THR A 205 -0.69 -43.23 12.81
C THR A 205 -0.47 -44.74 12.74
N GLU A 206 0.32 -45.19 11.78
CA GLU A 206 0.80 -46.56 11.70
C GLU A 206 1.83 -46.81 12.82
N VAL A 207 1.55 -47.82 13.64
CA VAL A 207 2.41 -48.18 14.77
C VAL A 207 3.38 -49.26 14.32
N ASP A 208 4.68 -48.97 14.39
CA ASP A 208 5.71 -49.99 14.21
C ASP A 208 5.86 -50.79 15.50
N GLU A 209 5.15 -51.91 15.55
CA GLU A 209 5.11 -52.77 16.74
C GLU A 209 6.48 -53.33 17.11
N GLU A 210 7.34 -53.61 16.13
CA GLU A 210 8.69 -54.14 16.39
C GLU A 210 9.59 -53.14 17.11
N GLN A 211 9.51 -51.91 16.75
CA GLN A 211 10.28 -50.82 17.37
C GLN A 211 9.77 -50.46 18.78
N ILE A 212 8.47 -50.55 19.01
CA ILE A 212 7.84 -50.14 20.25
C ILE A 212 7.76 -51.27 21.28
N ALA A 213 7.65 -52.55 20.86
CA ALA A 213 7.50 -53.70 21.73
C ALA A 213 8.49 -53.74 22.91
N PRO A 214 9.79 -53.44 22.76
CA PRO A 214 10.73 -53.47 23.86
C PRO A 214 10.41 -52.50 25.02
N PHE A 215 9.72 -51.41 24.71
CA PHE A 215 9.42 -50.36 25.70
C PHE A 215 7.98 -50.39 26.18
N LEU A 216 7.10 -51.05 25.41
CA LEU A 216 5.65 -51.02 25.63
C LEU A 216 5.26 -51.58 26.99
N LEU A 217 5.87 -52.64 27.42
CA LEU A 217 5.54 -53.34 28.67
C LEU A 217 5.79 -52.42 29.88
N GLU A 218 6.93 -51.75 29.92
CA GLU A 218 7.27 -50.84 31.02
C GLU A 218 6.37 -49.60 30.99
N VAL A 219 6.10 -49.05 29.81
CA VAL A 219 5.20 -47.89 29.63
C VAL A 219 3.77 -48.23 30.08
N MET A 220 3.25 -49.42 29.65
CA MET A 220 1.92 -49.84 30.07
C MET A 220 1.82 -50.04 31.58
N HIS A 221 2.79 -50.71 32.20
CA HIS A 221 2.82 -50.88 33.66
C HIS A 221 2.89 -49.52 34.41
N LYS A 222 3.69 -48.60 33.90
CA LYS A 222 3.79 -47.23 34.50
C LYS A 222 2.51 -46.41 34.37
N LEU A 223 1.71 -46.69 33.36
CA LEU A 223 0.47 -45.96 33.08
C LEU A 223 -0.80 -46.72 33.49
N GLU A 224 -0.68 -47.95 34.02
CA GLU A 224 -1.79 -48.84 34.38
C GLU A 224 -2.82 -48.21 35.34
N TRP A 225 -2.36 -47.32 36.21
CA TRP A 225 -3.22 -46.60 37.15
C TRP A 225 -4.05 -45.48 36.53
N LEU A 226 -3.79 -45.10 35.26
CA LEU A 226 -4.54 -44.09 34.55
C LEU A 226 -5.72 -44.71 33.80
N SER A 227 -6.89 -44.11 33.96
CA SER A 227 -8.00 -44.43 33.10
C SER A 227 -7.77 -43.96 31.66
N LYS A 228 -8.41 -44.57 30.68
CA LYS A 228 -8.36 -44.16 29.30
C LYS A 228 -8.70 -42.67 29.16
N GLU A 229 -9.68 -42.16 29.93
CA GLU A 229 -10.11 -40.79 29.92
C GLU A 229 -9.00 -39.85 30.43
N GLU A 230 -8.34 -40.20 31.53
CA GLU A 230 -7.23 -39.44 32.07
C GLU A 230 -6.01 -39.39 31.15
N LEU A 231 -5.71 -40.53 30.51
CA LEU A 231 -4.64 -40.63 29.54
C LEU A 231 -4.89 -39.67 28.37
N VAL A 232 -6.11 -39.65 27.80
CA VAL A 232 -6.50 -38.73 26.73
C VAL A 232 -6.42 -37.29 27.19
N LYS A 233 -6.91 -36.94 28.40
CA LYS A 233 -6.80 -35.58 28.97
C LYS A 233 -5.35 -35.13 29.06
N ARG A 234 -4.45 -36.00 29.53
CA ARG A 234 -3.03 -35.69 29.68
C ARG A 234 -2.34 -35.55 28.32
N LEU A 235 -2.67 -36.42 27.36
CA LEU A 235 -2.20 -36.32 26.00
C LEU A 235 -2.58 -34.97 25.37
N VAL A 236 -3.86 -34.61 25.44
CA VAL A 236 -4.35 -33.33 24.93
C VAL A 236 -3.67 -32.14 25.66
N GLN A 237 -3.50 -32.24 26.98
CA GLN A 237 -2.83 -31.18 27.72
C GLN A 237 -1.34 -31.05 27.35
N ASN A 238 -0.64 -32.16 27.13
CA ASN A 238 0.77 -32.17 26.77
C ASN A 238 1.00 -31.60 25.37
N GLU A 239 0.27 -32.12 24.41
CA GLU A 239 0.42 -31.73 22.99
C GLU A 239 -0.18 -30.36 22.67
N PHE A 240 -1.29 -30.03 23.33
CA PHE A 240 -2.12 -28.90 22.96
C PHE A 240 -2.22 -27.78 24.03
N GLY A 241 -1.69 -28.02 25.23
CA GLY A 241 -1.84 -27.09 26.35
C GLY A 241 -1.24 -25.73 26.10
N ARG A 242 -0.11 -25.61 25.39
CA ARG A 242 0.50 -24.33 25.03
C ARG A 242 -0.38 -23.54 24.05
N PHE A 243 -0.99 -24.23 23.11
CA PHE A 243 -1.88 -23.63 22.12
C PHE A 243 -3.16 -23.12 22.77
N LEU A 244 -3.77 -23.93 23.63
CA LEU A 244 -4.94 -23.53 24.42
C LEU A 244 -4.64 -22.32 25.33
N SER A 245 -3.50 -22.31 26.01
CA SER A 245 -3.08 -21.19 26.86
C SER A 245 -2.87 -19.90 26.09
N TYR A 246 -2.32 -19.98 24.88
CA TYR A 246 -2.16 -18.83 24.00
C TYR A 246 -3.53 -18.23 23.62
N TYR A 247 -4.47 -19.07 23.16
CA TYR A 247 -5.78 -18.59 22.72
C TYR A 247 -6.71 -18.19 23.86
N ALA A 248 -6.55 -18.76 25.04
CA ALA A 248 -7.27 -18.30 26.24
C ALA A 248 -6.92 -16.85 26.63
N ASN A 249 -5.67 -16.44 26.36
CA ASN A 249 -5.18 -15.11 26.66
C ASN A 249 -4.99 -14.23 25.42
N ALA A 250 -5.42 -14.69 24.23
CA ALA A 250 -5.23 -13.96 22.99
C ALA A 250 -6.04 -12.65 22.98
N PRO A 251 -5.44 -11.54 22.51
CA PRO A 251 -6.15 -10.27 22.44
C PRO A 251 -7.35 -10.38 21.51
N GLU A 252 -8.45 -9.75 21.91
CA GLU A 252 -9.63 -9.62 21.06
C GLU A 252 -9.31 -8.72 19.86
N ILE A 253 -9.47 -9.25 18.66
CA ILE A 253 -9.26 -8.48 17.42
C ILE A 253 -10.61 -7.93 16.99
N VAL A 254 -10.85 -6.67 17.28
CA VAL A 254 -12.05 -5.98 16.80
C VAL A 254 -11.88 -5.63 15.34
N GLN A 255 -12.55 -6.38 14.47
CA GLN A 255 -12.59 -6.04 13.04
C GLN A 255 -13.41 -4.74 12.85
N PRO A 256 -12.85 -3.76 12.11
CA PRO A 256 -13.61 -2.59 11.74
C PRO A 256 -14.84 -3.01 10.93
N THR A 257 -16.02 -2.81 11.47
CA THR A 257 -17.26 -3.07 10.75
C THR A 257 -17.36 -2.14 9.54
N ASP A 258 -17.81 -2.68 8.43
CA ASP A 258 -18.03 -1.95 7.18
C ASP A 258 -19.23 -1.00 7.24
N ARG A 259 -19.76 -0.77 8.43
CA ARG A 259 -20.76 0.27 8.62
C ARG A 259 -20.04 1.60 8.36
N PRO A 260 -20.43 2.33 7.33
CA PRO A 260 -19.92 3.67 7.15
C PRO A 260 -20.20 4.40 8.44
N ASP A 261 -19.16 4.87 9.12
CA ASP A 261 -19.33 5.78 10.24
C ASP A 261 -20.31 6.85 9.78
N LYS A 262 -21.39 7.10 10.53
CA LYS A 262 -22.36 8.16 10.20
C LYS A 262 -21.66 9.51 9.93
N LYS A 263 -20.47 9.70 10.50
CA LYS A 263 -19.54 10.80 10.15
C LYS A 263 -18.91 10.65 8.76
N GLY A 264 -18.64 9.43 8.30
CA GLY A 264 -18.10 9.15 6.98
C GLY A 264 -19.15 9.30 5.87
N GLU A 265 -20.40 8.91 6.12
CA GLU A 265 -21.53 9.15 5.21
C GLU A 265 -21.83 10.63 5.06
N ALA A 266 -21.91 11.36 6.17
CA ALA A 266 -22.08 12.82 6.12
C ALA A 266 -20.90 13.52 5.43
N ALA A 267 -19.66 13.03 5.58
CA ALA A 267 -18.51 13.55 4.86
C ALA A 267 -18.49 13.14 3.38
N ALA A 268 -18.95 11.94 3.05
CA ALA A 268 -19.09 11.46 1.68
C ALA A 268 -20.25 12.15 0.95
N GLU A 269 -21.39 12.36 1.61
CA GLU A 269 -22.49 13.17 1.10
C GLU A 269 -22.10 14.62 0.89
N ARG A 270 -21.41 15.25 1.84
CA ARG A 270 -20.85 16.60 1.66
C ARG A 270 -19.84 16.65 0.51
N ARG A 271 -19.04 15.60 0.29
CA ARG A 271 -18.14 15.49 -0.86
C ARG A 271 -18.86 15.25 -2.17
N ALA A 272 -19.93 14.44 -2.16
CA ALA A 272 -20.78 14.19 -3.33
C ALA A 272 -21.56 15.45 -3.71
N GLN A 273 -22.20 16.10 -2.76
CA GLN A 273 -22.87 17.39 -2.94
C GLN A 273 -21.89 18.48 -3.42
N ARG A 274 -20.66 18.49 -2.90
CA ARG A 274 -19.62 19.41 -3.36
C ARG A 274 -19.15 19.10 -4.79
N LYS A 275 -19.15 17.83 -5.22
CA LYS A 275 -18.87 17.42 -6.61
C LYS A 275 -20.02 17.70 -7.55
N GLU A 276 -21.24 17.51 -7.11
CA GLU A 276 -22.43 17.88 -7.91
C GLU A 276 -22.57 19.39 -8.06
N ARG A 277 -22.37 20.18 -6.98
CA ARG A 277 -22.30 21.63 -7.05
C ARG A 277 -21.12 22.14 -7.91
N ALA A 278 -20.01 21.40 -7.97
CA ALA A 278 -18.88 21.72 -8.87
C ALA A 278 -19.15 21.31 -10.35
N LYS A 279 -20.08 20.40 -10.60
CA LYS A 279 -20.51 19.99 -11.96
C LYS A 279 -21.64 20.85 -12.52
N GLN A 280 -22.46 21.44 -11.67
CA GLN A 280 -23.48 22.42 -12.06
C GLN A 280 -22.79 23.80 -12.16
N GLY A 281 -21.98 23.97 -13.21
CA GLY A 281 -21.23 25.16 -13.57
C GLY A 281 -21.65 26.44 -12.87
N GLY A 282 -20.75 27.02 -12.09
CA GLY A 282 -20.60 28.43 -11.81
C GLY A 282 -21.87 29.29 -11.72
N SER A 283 -22.87 28.92 -10.94
CA SER A 283 -23.84 29.90 -10.50
C SER A 283 -23.24 30.69 -9.37
N VAL A 284 -23.22 31.99 -9.50
CA VAL A 284 -22.89 32.95 -8.45
C VAL A 284 -23.74 32.56 -7.23
N GLN A 285 -23.10 32.00 -6.20
CA GLN A 285 -23.79 31.73 -4.94
C GLN A 285 -24.06 33.09 -4.29
N GLU A 286 -25.31 33.32 -3.90
CA GLU A 286 -25.70 34.47 -3.10
C GLU A 286 -24.81 34.55 -1.83
N ALA A 287 -24.44 35.76 -1.46
CA ALA A 287 -23.69 36.03 -0.25
C ALA A 287 -24.49 35.62 1.00
N GLU A 288 -23.82 35.30 2.10
CA GLU A 288 -24.50 35.10 3.39
C GLU A 288 -25.23 36.37 3.81
N GLU A 289 -26.36 36.22 4.50
CA GLU A 289 -27.16 37.35 4.98
C GLU A 289 -26.29 38.35 5.77
N GLY A 290 -26.27 39.63 5.37
CA GLY A 290 -25.40 40.66 5.95
C GLY A 290 -23.99 40.76 5.37
N TYR A 291 -23.63 39.92 4.36
CA TYR A 291 -22.35 39.97 3.69
C TYR A 291 -22.50 40.30 2.19
N LYS A 292 -21.55 41.05 1.66
CA LYS A 292 -21.45 41.32 0.23
C LYS A 292 -20.26 40.57 -0.37
N ARG A 293 -20.49 39.92 -1.51
CA ARG A 293 -19.50 39.13 -2.22
C ARG A 293 -18.75 39.97 -3.22
N LEU A 294 -17.42 40.00 -3.10
CA LEU A 294 -16.53 40.77 -3.93
C LEU A 294 -15.65 39.86 -4.81
N PHE A 295 -15.41 40.32 -6.03
CA PHE A 295 -14.50 39.71 -6.99
C PHE A 295 -13.09 40.25 -6.82
N LEU A 296 -12.08 39.38 -6.98
CA LEU A 296 -10.65 39.74 -7.00
C LEU A 296 -10.00 39.13 -8.24
N ASN A 297 -9.22 39.90 -8.99
CA ASN A 297 -8.53 39.48 -10.23
C ASN A 297 -7.27 38.63 -10.03
N PHE A 298 -7.08 38.00 -8.89
CA PHE A 298 -6.01 37.08 -8.55
C PHE A 298 -6.55 35.70 -8.16
N GLY A 299 -5.88 34.63 -8.59
CA GLY A 299 -6.29 33.27 -8.32
C GLY A 299 -5.14 32.29 -8.06
N LYS A 300 -5.43 31.01 -8.05
CA LYS A 300 -4.44 29.96 -7.76
C LYS A 300 -3.24 29.95 -8.72
N LYS A 301 -3.43 30.34 -9.99
CA LYS A 301 -2.35 30.45 -10.98
C LYS A 301 -1.35 31.56 -10.67
N ASP A 302 -1.79 32.55 -9.92
CA ASP A 302 -0.96 33.67 -9.47
C ASP A 302 -0.31 33.38 -8.09
N ASN A 303 -0.38 32.13 -7.60
CA ASN A 303 0.00 31.71 -6.25
C ASN A 303 -0.75 32.48 -5.15
N PHE A 304 -1.99 32.89 -5.43
CA PHE A 304 -2.80 33.69 -4.53
C PHE A 304 -3.82 32.78 -3.82
N PHE A 305 -3.66 32.63 -2.52
CA PHE A 305 -4.48 31.78 -1.67
C PHE A 305 -5.25 32.61 -0.64
N ALA A 306 -6.08 31.98 0.18
CA ALA A 306 -6.91 32.67 1.16
C ALA A 306 -6.11 33.57 2.13
N ARG A 307 -4.91 33.13 2.51
CA ARG A 307 -4.02 33.88 3.41
C ARG A 307 -3.55 35.18 2.76
N GLU A 308 -3.24 35.16 1.48
CA GLU A 308 -2.79 36.33 0.71
C GLU A 308 -3.92 37.34 0.54
N ILE A 309 -5.15 36.90 0.36
CA ILE A 309 -6.34 37.77 0.29
C ILE A 309 -6.56 38.46 1.64
N ILE A 310 -6.53 37.73 2.74
CA ILE A 310 -6.68 38.27 4.09
C ILE A 310 -5.57 39.30 4.38
N ASN A 311 -4.33 38.98 4.06
CA ASN A 311 -3.20 39.87 4.25
C ASN A 311 -3.33 41.13 3.38
N LEU A 312 -3.83 40.98 2.15
CA LEU A 312 -4.01 42.12 1.23
C LEU A 312 -5.08 43.06 1.75
N VAL A 313 -6.23 42.57 2.19
CA VAL A 313 -7.31 43.39 2.76
C VAL A 313 -6.81 44.10 4.02
N ASN A 314 -6.19 43.38 4.95
CA ASN A 314 -5.68 43.94 6.20
C ASN A 314 -4.56 45.01 5.97
N ARG A 315 -3.81 44.92 4.87
CA ARG A 315 -2.74 45.90 4.54
C ARG A 315 -3.27 47.22 4.05
N TYR A 316 -4.37 47.19 3.28
CA TYR A 316 -4.89 48.40 2.63
C TYR A 316 -6.09 49.02 3.36
N VAL A 317 -6.80 48.23 4.13
CA VAL A 317 -7.94 48.70 4.92
C VAL A 317 -7.49 48.79 6.39
N LYS A 318 -7.37 50.05 6.89
CA LYS A 318 -7.04 50.30 8.32
C LYS A 318 -8.29 49.96 9.17
N GLY A 319 -8.27 48.83 9.83
CA GLY A 319 -9.35 48.27 10.64
C GLY A 319 -9.40 46.78 10.47
N LYS A 320 -9.93 46.04 11.45
CA LYS A 320 -10.19 44.60 11.29
C LYS A 320 -11.50 44.46 10.53
N VAL A 321 -11.40 44.26 9.20
CA VAL A 321 -12.54 43.86 8.42
C VAL A 321 -12.69 42.36 8.55
N GLU A 322 -13.86 41.93 8.94
CA GLU A 322 -14.19 40.49 9.00
C GLU A 322 -14.33 39.94 7.56
N ILE A 323 -13.58 38.90 7.25
CA ILE A 323 -13.64 38.26 5.94
C ILE A 323 -14.39 36.96 6.09
N GLY A 324 -15.52 36.86 5.45
CA GLY A 324 -16.35 35.67 5.41
C GLY A 324 -15.78 34.61 4.49
N ARG A 325 -16.60 34.01 3.68
CA ARG A 325 -16.25 32.93 2.78
C ARG A 325 -15.29 33.40 1.67
N ILE A 326 -14.28 32.57 1.37
CA ILE A 326 -13.31 32.81 0.29
C ILE A 326 -13.36 31.65 -0.71
N ASP A 327 -13.68 31.93 -1.97
CA ASP A 327 -13.69 30.98 -3.06
C ASP A 327 -12.55 31.27 -4.05
N LEU A 328 -11.64 30.30 -4.21
CA LEU A 328 -10.43 30.44 -5.03
C LEU A 328 -10.59 29.70 -6.36
N LEU A 329 -10.64 30.45 -7.46
CA LEU A 329 -10.62 29.96 -8.81
C LEU A 329 -9.20 29.97 -9.42
N PRO A 330 -8.98 29.37 -10.60
CA PRO A 330 -7.63 29.36 -11.19
C PRO A 330 -7.07 30.75 -11.49
N THR A 331 -7.89 31.69 -11.95
CA THR A 331 -7.45 33.02 -12.43
C THR A 331 -8.03 34.18 -11.64
N CYS A 332 -9.00 33.94 -10.75
CA CYS A 332 -9.63 34.96 -9.93
C CYS A 332 -10.08 34.33 -8.60
N SER A 333 -10.54 35.19 -7.68
CA SER A 333 -11.08 34.74 -6.38
C SER A 333 -12.30 35.58 -6.02
N PHE A 334 -13.16 34.99 -5.20
CA PHE A 334 -14.27 35.70 -4.58
C PHE A 334 -14.13 35.64 -3.06
N PHE A 335 -14.45 36.73 -2.37
CA PHE A 335 -14.46 36.79 -0.92
C PHE A 335 -15.61 37.62 -0.42
N GLU A 336 -16.10 37.31 0.76
CA GLU A 336 -17.24 38.00 1.38
C GLU A 336 -16.74 38.94 2.47
N VAL A 337 -17.33 40.11 2.53
CA VAL A 337 -17.11 41.11 3.57
C VAL A 337 -18.46 41.67 4.03
N PRO A 338 -18.60 42.19 5.26
CA PRO A 338 -19.82 42.83 5.70
C PRO A 338 -20.26 43.93 4.72
N GLU A 339 -21.56 44.07 4.49
CA GLU A 339 -22.08 45.05 3.52
C GLU A 339 -21.59 46.48 3.77
N ASP A 340 -21.50 46.86 5.05
CA ASP A 340 -21.04 48.18 5.47
C ASP A 340 -19.57 48.45 5.07
N ASP A 341 -18.75 47.42 5.06
CA ASP A 341 -17.31 47.54 4.72
C ASP A 341 -17.03 47.34 3.24
N ALA A 342 -17.96 46.86 2.44
CA ALA A 342 -17.73 46.49 1.04
C ALA A 342 -17.27 47.68 0.16
N GLU A 343 -17.87 48.83 0.29
CA GLU A 343 -17.49 50.04 -0.47
C GLU A 343 -16.12 50.58 -0.03
N LEU A 344 -15.84 50.54 1.28
CA LEU A 344 -14.55 50.91 1.82
C LEU A 344 -13.41 50.01 1.30
N VAL A 345 -13.65 48.70 1.28
CA VAL A 345 -12.70 47.70 0.76
C VAL A 345 -12.42 47.96 -0.72
N LYS A 346 -13.48 48.14 -1.55
CA LYS A 346 -13.33 48.43 -2.98
C LYS A 346 -12.52 49.73 -3.21
N ALA A 347 -12.85 50.79 -2.51
CA ALA A 347 -12.18 52.10 -2.67
C ALA A 347 -10.70 52.07 -2.27
N LYS A 348 -10.38 51.37 -1.17
CA LYS A 348 -8.99 51.26 -0.68
C LYS A 348 -8.16 50.31 -1.52
N MET A 349 -8.74 49.17 -1.94
CA MET A 349 -8.03 48.17 -2.75
C MET A 349 -7.88 48.63 -4.23
N ALA A 350 -8.63 49.58 -4.74
CA ALA A 350 -8.45 50.13 -6.09
C ALA A 350 -7.04 50.71 -6.33
N LYS A 351 -6.34 51.12 -5.26
CA LYS A 351 -4.97 51.64 -5.30
C LYS A 351 -3.90 50.56 -5.04
N ALA A 352 -4.31 49.34 -4.73
CA ALA A 352 -3.42 48.23 -4.38
C ALA A 352 -2.72 47.65 -5.61
N LYS A 353 -1.46 47.22 -5.40
CA LYS A 353 -0.67 46.48 -6.39
C LYS A 353 -0.07 45.25 -5.73
N VAL A 354 -0.01 44.16 -6.47
CA VAL A 354 0.71 42.94 -6.10
C VAL A 354 1.74 42.68 -7.19
N GLY A 355 3.02 42.90 -6.89
CA GLY A 355 4.07 42.97 -7.90
C GLY A 355 3.81 44.16 -8.87
N GLU A 356 3.84 43.87 -10.17
CA GLU A 356 3.56 44.88 -11.23
C GLU A 356 2.07 44.96 -11.57
N ARG A 357 1.24 44.01 -11.14
CA ARG A 357 -0.18 43.93 -11.50
C ARG A 357 -1.06 44.67 -10.51
N ARG A 358 -1.99 45.50 -11.05
CA ARG A 358 -2.99 46.17 -10.23
C ARG A 358 -4.05 45.21 -9.71
N VAL A 359 -4.44 45.41 -8.47
CA VAL A 359 -5.56 44.73 -7.84
C VAL A 359 -6.85 45.33 -8.35
N VAL A 360 -7.76 44.49 -8.81
CA VAL A 360 -9.12 44.88 -9.21
C VAL A 360 -10.09 44.14 -8.31
N VAL A 361 -10.87 44.92 -7.54
CA VAL A 361 -11.97 44.39 -6.71
C VAL A 361 -13.26 45.01 -7.24
N ASP A 362 -14.25 44.18 -7.50
CA ASP A 362 -15.57 44.59 -8.00
C ASP A 362 -16.67 43.72 -7.37
N ASP A 363 -17.92 44.12 -7.53
CA ASP A 363 -19.06 43.29 -7.05
C ASP A 363 -19.13 42.01 -7.85
N ALA A 364 -19.45 40.90 -7.17
CA ALA A 364 -19.52 39.55 -7.80
C ALA A 364 -20.64 39.47 -8.85
N ASP A 365 -21.73 40.18 -8.66
CA ASP A 365 -22.92 40.20 -9.55
C ASP A 365 -22.64 40.79 -10.93
N ARG A 366 -21.55 41.56 -11.07
CA ARG A 366 -21.12 42.12 -12.34
C ARG A 366 -20.13 41.27 -13.12
N CYS A 367 -19.85 40.06 -12.63
CA CYS A 367 -18.78 39.18 -13.14
C CYS A 367 -19.24 38.00 -13.99
N ASP A 368 -20.43 38.02 -14.54
CA ASP A 368 -20.94 36.98 -15.44
C ASP A 368 -20.30 36.94 -16.84
N ALA A 369 -19.33 37.78 -17.12
CA ALA A 369 -18.59 37.76 -18.38
C ALA A 369 -17.15 37.29 -18.17
N ASP A 370 -16.69 36.41 -19.06
CA ASP A 370 -15.34 35.86 -19.18
C ASP A 370 -14.25 36.89 -18.79
N PRO A 371 -13.43 36.61 -17.77
CA PRO A 371 -12.39 37.52 -17.29
C PRO A 371 -11.37 37.94 -18.37
N SER A 372 -11.24 37.19 -19.45
CA SER A 372 -10.35 37.47 -20.58
C SER A 372 -10.83 38.62 -21.47
N GLN A 373 -12.11 38.94 -21.45
CA GLN A 373 -12.69 40.02 -22.29
C GLN A 373 -12.65 41.40 -21.64
N ARG A 374 -12.50 41.51 -20.31
CA ARG A 374 -12.49 42.81 -19.59
C ARG A 374 -11.18 43.57 -19.69
N LEU A 375 -10.07 42.91 -20.01
CA LEU A 375 -8.78 43.57 -20.21
C LEU A 375 -8.65 44.33 -21.54
N ARG A 376 -9.60 44.14 -22.48
CA ARG A 376 -9.62 44.82 -23.79
C ARG A 376 -10.51 46.05 -23.89
N GLY A 377 -11.27 46.37 -22.85
CA GLY A 377 -12.35 47.38 -22.91
C GLY A 377 -12.05 48.78 -22.43
N ARG A 378 -10.84 49.10 -21.94
CA ARG A 378 -10.57 50.39 -21.33
C ARG A 378 -9.42 51.23 -21.92
N ASP A 379 -8.75 50.74 -22.96
CA ASP A 379 -7.82 51.53 -23.75
C ASP A 379 -8.22 51.49 -25.23
N GLY A 380 -8.91 52.51 -25.71
CA GLY A 380 -9.15 52.60 -27.14
C GLY A 380 -10.33 53.43 -27.62
N LYS A 381 -10.44 54.63 -27.17
CA LYS A 381 -11.08 55.65 -28.04
C LYS A 381 -9.96 56.30 -28.86
N ARG A 382 -9.76 55.83 -30.09
CA ARG A 382 -9.33 56.61 -31.25
C ARG A 382 -9.19 55.70 -32.47
N GLY A 383 -9.90 56.06 -33.55
CA GLY A 383 -9.49 55.82 -34.94
C GLY A 383 -10.27 54.79 -35.70
N LYS A 384 -11.36 55.20 -36.33
CA LYS A 384 -11.94 54.58 -37.54
C LYS A 384 -10.88 54.53 -38.65
N SER A 385 -10.69 53.39 -39.29
CA SER A 385 -10.58 53.36 -40.77
C SER A 385 -10.87 51.93 -41.26
N ASP A 386 -11.87 51.87 -42.12
CA ASP A 386 -12.20 50.81 -43.05
C ASP A 386 -10.98 50.35 -43.82
N ARG A 387 -10.86 49.02 -43.95
CA ARG A 387 -10.52 48.38 -45.25
C ARG A 387 -10.66 46.89 -45.08
N GLY A 388 -11.67 46.33 -45.77
CA GLY A 388 -11.80 44.92 -46.01
C GLY A 388 -10.65 44.45 -46.94
N TYR A 389 -10.33 43.20 -46.81
CA TYR A 389 -9.92 42.34 -47.91
C TYR A 389 -10.03 40.86 -47.57
N GLU A 390 -10.57 40.20 -48.49
CA GLU A 390 -10.95 38.89 -48.88
C GLU A 390 -10.08 37.71 -48.46
N LYS A 391 -10.76 36.57 -48.46
CA LYS A 391 -10.27 35.17 -48.48
C LYS A 391 -9.19 34.94 -49.52
N SER A 392 -8.20 34.13 -49.23
CA SER A 392 -7.67 33.16 -50.17
C SER A 392 -7.07 31.95 -49.44
N ASP A 393 -7.68 30.80 -49.71
CA ASP A 393 -7.10 29.48 -49.65
C ASP A 393 -5.79 29.38 -50.47
N ARG A 394 -4.80 28.77 -49.87
CA ARG A 394 -3.81 27.92 -50.60
C ARG A 394 -2.96 27.13 -49.62
N GLY A 395 -3.10 25.82 -49.69
CA GLY A 395 -2.15 24.87 -49.15
C GLY A 395 -0.85 24.88 -49.96
N TYR A 396 0.19 24.42 -49.31
CA TYR A 396 1.40 23.75 -49.85
C TYR A 396 2.26 23.37 -48.64
N ASP A 397 2.46 22.15 -48.36
CA ASP A 397 3.47 21.12 -48.70
C ASP A 397 4.93 21.47 -48.36
N LYS A 398 5.46 20.57 -47.52
CA LYS A 398 6.85 20.12 -47.35
C LYS A 398 8.01 21.09 -47.55
N SER A 399 8.87 21.15 -46.50
CA SER A 399 10.29 20.72 -46.63
C SER A 399 11.03 20.87 -45.30
N ASN A 400 11.46 19.82 -44.80
CA ASN A 400 12.75 19.32 -44.39
C ASN A 400 13.89 20.35 -44.41
N HIS A 401 14.40 20.69 -43.20
CA HIS A 401 15.83 21.02 -43.07
C HIS A 401 16.30 20.70 -41.65
N GLY A 402 17.19 19.71 -41.63
CA GLY A 402 17.95 19.32 -40.47
C GLY A 402 18.92 20.39 -40.00
N ARG A 403 19.21 20.40 -38.74
CA ARG A 403 20.43 20.97 -38.19
C ARG A 403 20.97 20.08 -37.08
N GLU A 404 21.94 19.30 -37.45
CA GLU A 404 22.98 18.75 -36.57
C GLU A 404 23.63 19.84 -35.74
N LYS A 405 23.82 19.57 -34.46
CA LYS A 405 24.94 20.10 -33.68
C LYS A 405 25.35 19.01 -32.69
N SER A 406 26.30 18.18 -33.13
CA SER A 406 27.71 18.09 -32.72
C SER A 406 27.94 18.00 -31.20
N ASN A 407 28.26 16.74 -30.83
CA ASN A 407 29.07 16.35 -29.68
C ASN A 407 30.33 17.21 -29.55
N ARG A 408 30.60 17.64 -28.34
CA ARG A 408 32.00 17.89 -27.91
C ARG A 408 32.22 17.19 -26.57
N TYR A 409 32.93 16.10 -26.63
CA TYR A 409 33.77 15.56 -25.57
C TYR A 409 34.78 16.64 -25.14
N ALA A 410 34.94 16.77 -23.84
CA ALA A 410 36.16 17.33 -23.25
C ALA A 410 36.52 16.46 -22.05
N ASP A 411 37.44 15.61 -22.34
CA ASP A 411 38.36 14.91 -21.47
C ASP A 411 39.37 15.91 -20.87
N ARG A 412 39.60 15.85 -19.58
CA ARG A 412 40.73 16.32 -18.77
C ARG A 412 40.43 15.95 -17.33
N GLY A 413 41.22 15.22 -16.62
CA GLY A 413 42.63 14.94 -16.65
C GLY A 413 42.99 14.55 -15.22
N THR A 414 43.73 13.52 -15.11
CA THR A 414 44.46 13.00 -13.96
C THR A 414 45.27 14.03 -13.20
N ASN A 415 45.27 13.89 -11.85
CA ASN A 415 46.42 14.13 -10.95
C ASN A 415 46.02 13.60 -9.55
N SER A 416 46.57 12.54 -9.09
CA SER A 416 47.80 12.13 -8.45
C SER A 416 48.39 13.21 -7.54
N TYR A 417 48.57 12.82 -6.32
CA TYR A 417 49.46 13.14 -5.23
C TYR A 417 48.66 13.03 -3.91
N GLY A 418 49.08 12.35 -2.84
CA GLY A 418 50.41 11.93 -2.50
C GLY A 418 50.34 11.38 -1.07
N LYS A 419 51.17 10.45 -0.83
CA LYS A 419 51.57 9.81 0.43
C LYS A 419 51.63 10.78 1.63
N ALA A 420 51.20 10.29 2.80
CA ALA A 420 51.96 10.45 4.02
C ALA A 420 51.70 9.33 5.01
N SER A 421 52.66 8.52 5.15
CA SER A 421 52.93 7.56 6.21
C SER A 421 53.13 8.25 7.55
N ARG A 422 52.66 7.70 8.64
CA ARG A 422 53.37 7.71 9.91
C ARG A 422 53.01 6.47 10.74
N LYS A 423 54.05 5.69 10.93
CA LYS A 423 54.36 4.70 11.93
C LYS A 423 54.29 5.27 13.35
N SER A 424 53.93 4.46 14.29
CA SER A 424 54.55 4.14 15.57
C SER A 424 53.67 3.12 16.26
N ASP A 425 54.09 1.96 16.45
CA ASP A 425 55.12 1.34 17.27
C ASP A 425 54.55 0.86 18.61
N ARG A 426 54.69 -0.48 18.78
CA ARG A 426 55.01 -1.24 19.99
C ARG A 426 53.97 -1.43 21.10
N GLY A 427 53.85 -2.71 21.42
CA GLY A 427 53.50 -3.20 22.73
C GLY A 427 52.91 -4.61 22.70
N GLY A 428 53.76 -5.58 22.44
CA GLY A 428 53.45 -6.97 22.72
C GLY A 428 53.68 -7.27 24.21
N TYR A 429 52.89 -8.15 24.75
CA TYR A 429 53.34 -9.01 25.87
C TYR A 429 52.68 -10.38 25.76
N ASP A 430 53.58 -11.33 25.65
CA ASP A 430 53.42 -12.74 25.92
C ASP A 430 52.81 -13.00 27.29
N ALA A 431 52.07 -14.07 27.44
CA ALA A 431 52.42 -15.12 28.37
C ALA A 431 51.44 -16.27 28.43
N LYS A 432 52.02 -17.38 28.43
CA LYS A 432 51.59 -18.78 28.42
C LYS A 432 50.84 -19.25 29.69
N PRO A 433 50.50 -20.52 29.73
CA PRO A 433 49.37 -21.11 30.45
C PRO A 433 49.80 -21.82 31.76
N SER A 434 48.86 -22.05 32.61
CA SER A 434 48.99 -23.02 33.72
C SER A 434 47.57 -23.35 34.21
N ARG A 435 47.19 -24.48 34.56
CA ARG A 435 47.68 -25.75 35.03
C ARG A 435 46.49 -26.53 35.59
N LYS A 436 46.36 -27.76 35.19
CA LYS A 436 45.52 -28.78 35.83
C LYS A 436 45.63 -28.75 37.36
N LYS A 437 44.49 -28.97 38.03
CA LYS A 437 44.45 -29.73 39.29
C LYS A 437 43.28 -30.70 39.31
N GLN A 438 43.66 -31.95 39.32
CA GLN A 438 42.91 -33.10 39.81
C GLN A 438 42.79 -33.00 41.34
N GLY A 439 41.75 -33.54 41.87
CA GLY A 439 41.55 -33.82 43.30
C GLY A 439 40.14 -34.30 43.53
N LYS A 440 39.93 -35.60 43.46
CA LYS A 440 39.69 -36.61 44.51
C LYS A 440 38.38 -36.43 45.31
N ARG A 441 37.48 -37.40 45.04
CA ARG A 441 36.91 -38.44 45.99
C ARG A 441 36.66 -38.06 47.43
N SER A 442 35.42 -38.28 47.84
CA SER A 442 34.91 -39.07 48.99
C SER A 442 33.41 -39.02 48.93
N GLU A 443 32.70 -40.11 48.73
CA GLU A 443 32.12 -41.02 49.74
C GLU A 443 31.33 -40.28 50.84
N GLU A 444 30.01 -40.25 50.65
CA GLU A 444 29.01 -40.86 51.51
C GLU A 444 27.68 -40.96 50.77
#